data_108dd5a2e9a6abe234cbefb7dd7ebcb1
#
_entry.id   108dd5a2e9a6abe234cbefb7dd7ebcb1
#
_cell.length_a   1.000
_cell.length_b   1.000
_cell.length_c   1.000
_cell.angle_alpha   90.00
_cell.angle_beta   90.00
_cell.angle_gamma   90.00
#
_symmetry.space_group_name_H-M   'P 1'
#
loop_
_entity.id
_entity.type
_entity.pdbx_description
1 polymer ?
#
loop_
_entity_poly.entity_id
_entity_poly.type
_entity_poly.pdbx_seq_one_letter_code
_entity_poly.pdbx_strand_id
1 'polypeptide(L)'
;MPKLIPVADPLSKPFWDAVHQRRLVLQHSAHCDRLQYPPQQACQVCNSAAGLTWKEVDGKGHIAASIVIEDGRLNRRMPDQPYNLAMVTLDADKRVNFYSNLPGTPPYKVPVGAAVEVAFEEVAPGQLIHEWRVAA
;
A
#
# COMPACT_ATOMS: atom_id res chain seq x y z
N MET A 1 4.74 12.78 13.01
CA MET A 1 3.37 12.30 13.33
C MET A 1 3.42 10.82 13.65
N PRO A 2 2.91 10.43 14.82
CA PRO A 2 2.91 9.01 15.17
C PRO A 2 1.88 8.25 14.31
N LYS A 3 2.33 7.24 13.61
CA LYS A 3 1.47 6.34 12.83
C LYS A 3 1.29 5.02 13.55
N LEU A 4 0.19 4.33 13.23
CA LEU A 4 -0.07 3.03 13.81
C LEU A 4 0.95 2.00 13.32
N ILE A 5 1.38 1.14 14.24
CA ILE A 5 2.29 0.05 13.92
C ILE A 5 1.44 -1.17 13.59
N PRO A 6 1.52 -1.70 12.35
CA PRO A 6 0.77 -2.89 11.99
C PRO A 6 1.27 -4.11 12.76
N VAL A 7 0.35 -4.99 13.13
CA VAL A 7 0.68 -6.28 13.73
C VAL A 7 0.38 -7.36 12.70
N ALA A 8 1.43 -8.07 12.27
CA ALA A 8 1.30 -9.12 11.29
C ALA A 8 0.58 -10.33 11.89
N ASP A 9 -0.37 -10.90 11.13
CA ASP A 9 -0.94 -12.21 11.41
C ASP A 9 -0.23 -13.27 10.52
N PRO A 10 -0.52 -14.58 10.69
CA PRO A 10 0.12 -15.59 9.86
C PRO A 10 -0.10 -15.41 8.35
N LEU A 11 -1.26 -14.88 7.97
CA LEU A 11 -1.59 -14.64 6.57
C LEU A 11 -0.79 -13.47 5.97
N SER A 12 -0.66 -12.37 6.70
CA SER A 12 0.01 -11.17 6.23
C SER A 12 1.51 -11.14 6.53
N LYS A 13 2.03 -12.10 7.29
CA LYS A 13 3.42 -12.11 7.71
C LYS A 13 4.41 -12.02 6.55
N PRO A 14 4.26 -12.76 5.43
CA PRO A 14 5.20 -12.61 4.31
C PRO A 14 5.22 -11.20 3.73
N PHE A 15 4.07 -10.54 3.67
CA PHE A 15 3.98 -9.16 3.21
C PHE A 15 4.78 -8.22 4.12
N TRP A 16 4.54 -8.29 5.44
CA TRP A 16 5.21 -7.40 6.39
C TRP A 16 6.69 -7.71 6.57
N ASP A 17 7.09 -8.98 6.48
CA ASP A 17 8.51 -9.36 6.49
C ASP A 17 9.25 -8.70 5.31
N ALA A 18 8.64 -8.69 4.13
CA ALA A 18 9.22 -8.02 2.97
C ALA A 18 9.26 -6.51 3.14
N VAL A 19 8.23 -5.90 3.71
CA VAL A 19 8.21 -4.47 4.01
C VAL A 19 9.37 -4.09 4.92
N HIS A 20 9.65 -4.89 5.94
CA HIS A 20 10.79 -4.67 6.84
C HIS A 20 12.14 -4.79 6.13
N GLN A 21 12.18 -5.41 4.97
CA GLN A 21 13.35 -5.48 4.09
C GLN A 21 13.31 -4.45 2.96
N ARG A 22 12.36 -3.52 3.01
CA ARG A 22 12.12 -2.50 1.96
C ARG A 22 11.81 -3.12 0.60
N ARG A 23 11.01 -4.19 0.64
CA ARG A 23 10.54 -4.92 -0.55
C ARG A 23 9.03 -5.00 -0.51
N LEU A 24 8.40 -4.96 -1.68
CA LEU A 24 6.97 -5.13 -1.82
C LEU A 24 6.70 -6.48 -2.49
N VAL A 25 6.03 -7.39 -1.76
CA VAL A 25 5.60 -8.68 -2.30
C VAL A 25 4.09 -8.80 -2.19
N LEU A 26 3.46 -9.36 -3.21
CA LEU A 26 2.02 -9.56 -3.26
C LEU A 26 1.72 -11.02 -3.58
N GLN A 27 0.52 -11.46 -3.21
CA GLN A 27 0.06 -12.77 -3.62
C GLN A 27 -0.20 -12.80 -5.13
N HIS A 28 0.20 -13.89 -5.78
CA HIS A 28 -0.03 -14.14 -7.20
C HIS A 28 -0.74 -15.47 -7.37
N SER A 29 -1.83 -15.47 -8.14
CA SER A 29 -2.56 -16.67 -8.49
C SER A 29 -2.09 -17.17 -9.85
N ALA A 30 -1.50 -18.36 -9.90
CA ALA A 30 -1.07 -18.98 -11.15
C ALA A 30 -2.27 -19.35 -12.04
N HIS A 31 -3.41 -19.69 -11.44
CA HIS A 31 -4.62 -20.05 -12.19
C HIS A 31 -5.24 -18.88 -12.93
N CYS A 32 -5.24 -17.69 -12.29
CA CYS A 32 -5.86 -16.50 -12.86
C CYS A 32 -4.84 -15.51 -13.42
N ASP A 33 -3.55 -15.81 -13.24
CA ASP A 33 -2.43 -14.94 -13.62
C ASP A 33 -2.66 -13.50 -13.19
N ARG A 34 -2.86 -13.33 -11.87
CA ARG A 34 -3.13 -12.01 -11.31
C ARG A 34 -2.52 -11.86 -9.92
N LEU A 35 -2.17 -10.62 -9.60
CA LEU A 35 -1.82 -10.23 -8.25
C LEU A 35 -3.08 -9.91 -7.45
N GLN A 36 -3.01 -10.06 -6.14
CA GLN A 36 -4.08 -9.60 -5.25
C GLN A 36 -3.54 -8.95 -3.99
N TYR A 37 -4.28 -7.98 -3.50
CA TYR A 37 -4.02 -7.27 -2.26
C TYR A 37 -5.36 -6.76 -1.71
N PRO A 38 -5.62 -6.86 -0.42
CA PRO A 38 -4.77 -7.42 0.65
C PRO A 38 -4.68 -8.95 0.58
N PRO A 39 -3.76 -9.57 1.38
CA PRO A 39 -3.62 -11.03 1.38
C PRO A 39 -4.91 -11.75 1.78
N GLN A 40 -5.20 -12.84 1.09
CA GLN A 40 -6.36 -13.69 1.33
C GLN A 40 -5.90 -15.15 1.42
N GLN A 41 -6.73 -16.02 2.02
CA GLN A 41 -6.41 -17.44 2.11
C GLN A 41 -6.53 -18.16 0.79
N ALA A 42 -7.26 -17.60 -0.16
CA ALA A 42 -7.47 -18.14 -1.49
C ALA A 42 -7.54 -17.02 -2.52
N CYS A 43 -7.38 -17.37 -3.79
CA CYS A 43 -7.58 -16.42 -4.88
C CYS A 43 -8.99 -15.87 -4.85
N GLN A 44 -9.13 -14.55 -4.90
CA GLN A 44 -10.42 -13.88 -4.80
C GLN A 44 -11.28 -14.06 -6.06
N VAL A 45 -10.74 -14.62 -7.13
CA VAL A 45 -11.47 -14.85 -8.37
C VAL A 45 -11.89 -16.30 -8.51
N CYS A 46 -10.95 -17.25 -8.44
CA CYS A 46 -11.24 -18.67 -8.60
C CYS A 46 -11.45 -19.42 -7.29
N ASN A 47 -11.25 -18.75 -6.16
CA ASN A 47 -11.39 -19.30 -4.81
C ASN A 47 -10.49 -20.52 -4.53
N SER A 48 -9.38 -20.64 -5.26
CA SER A 48 -8.41 -21.72 -5.08
C SER A 48 -7.21 -21.23 -4.30
N ALA A 49 -6.76 -22.00 -3.31
CA ALA A 49 -5.50 -21.76 -2.61
C ALA A 49 -4.31 -22.40 -3.35
N ALA A 50 -4.57 -23.38 -4.20
CA ALA A 50 -3.53 -24.00 -5.02
C ALA A 50 -2.99 -22.98 -6.04
N GLY A 51 -1.67 -22.93 -6.19
CA GLY A 51 -1.04 -21.96 -7.09
C GLY A 51 -0.98 -20.52 -6.59
N LEU A 52 -1.43 -20.27 -5.36
CA LEU A 52 -1.29 -18.95 -4.74
C LEU A 52 0.10 -18.83 -4.09
N THR A 53 0.92 -17.94 -4.62
CA THR A 53 2.31 -17.74 -4.16
C THR A 53 2.56 -16.26 -3.89
N TRP A 54 3.73 -15.96 -3.36
CA TRP A 54 4.17 -14.58 -3.13
C TRP A 54 5.14 -14.16 -4.23
N LYS A 55 4.91 -12.99 -4.80
CA LYS A 55 5.71 -12.46 -5.90
C LYS A 55 6.16 -11.05 -5.58
N GLU A 56 7.46 -10.78 -5.74
CA GLU A 56 7.99 -9.44 -5.59
C GLU A 56 7.61 -8.58 -6.80
N VAL A 57 7.24 -7.33 -6.53
CA VAL A 57 6.90 -6.33 -7.55
C VAL A 57 7.81 -5.12 -7.41
N ASP A 58 7.92 -4.33 -8.48
CA ASP A 58 8.83 -3.20 -8.53
C ASP A 58 8.36 -1.98 -7.72
N GLY A 59 7.14 -2.01 -7.19
CA GLY A 59 6.63 -0.92 -6.37
C GLY A 59 6.36 0.37 -7.14
N LYS A 60 5.93 0.27 -8.38
CA LYS A 60 5.56 1.41 -9.22
C LYS A 60 4.08 1.44 -9.49
N GLY A 61 3.52 2.63 -9.54
CA GLY A 61 2.09 2.81 -9.77
C GLY A 61 1.75 4.21 -10.22
N HIS A 62 0.45 4.49 -10.28
CA HIS A 62 -0.08 5.81 -10.64
C HIS A 62 -1.21 6.19 -9.69
N ILE A 63 -1.34 7.48 -9.44
CA ILE A 63 -2.42 8.02 -8.60
C ILE A 63 -3.71 7.99 -9.41
N ALA A 64 -4.68 7.18 -8.96
CA ALA A 64 -5.99 7.09 -9.62
C ALA A 64 -6.97 8.12 -9.07
N ALA A 65 -6.88 8.46 -7.78
CA ALA A 65 -7.78 9.39 -7.12
C ALA A 65 -7.12 9.89 -5.84
N SER A 66 -7.66 10.99 -5.30
CA SER A 66 -7.18 11.55 -4.03
C SER A 66 -8.28 12.29 -3.31
N ILE A 67 -8.22 12.26 -1.99
CA ILE A 67 -9.04 13.09 -1.11
C ILE A 67 -8.15 13.77 -0.07
N VAL A 68 -8.68 14.80 0.55
CA VAL A 68 -8.03 15.50 1.67
C VAL A 68 -8.85 15.27 2.93
N ILE A 69 -8.20 14.86 3.99
CA ILE A 69 -8.82 14.63 5.29
C ILE A 69 -8.55 15.85 6.18
N GLU A 70 -9.62 16.51 6.61
CA GLU A 70 -9.54 17.72 7.42
C GLU A 70 -10.20 17.60 8.79
N ASP A 71 -11.00 16.57 9.02
CA ASP A 71 -11.80 16.42 10.22
C ASP A 71 -11.06 15.63 11.31
N GLY A 72 -10.60 16.33 12.35
CA GLY A 72 -9.91 15.74 13.48
C GLY A 72 -10.75 14.72 14.27
N ARG A 73 -12.06 14.74 14.14
CA ARG A 73 -12.94 13.78 14.81
C ARG A 73 -12.86 12.40 14.16
N LEU A 74 -12.61 12.35 12.86
CA LEU A 74 -12.47 11.09 12.12
C LEU A 74 -11.19 10.36 12.47
N ASN A 75 -10.16 11.09 12.86
CA ASN A 75 -8.88 10.46 13.13
C ASN A 75 -8.08 11.19 14.20
N ARG A 76 -8.42 10.93 15.46
CA ARG A 76 -7.71 11.48 16.61
C ARG A 76 -6.26 11.00 16.72
N ARG A 77 -5.94 9.91 16.01
CA ARG A 77 -4.59 9.31 16.01
C ARG A 77 -3.67 9.93 14.97
N MET A 78 -4.22 10.81 14.13
CA MET A 78 -3.45 11.53 13.12
C MET A 78 -3.71 13.03 13.30
N PRO A 79 -3.05 13.65 14.28
CA PRO A 79 -3.30 15.06 14.63
C PRO A 79 -2.86 16.04 13.55
N ASP A 80 -1.95 15.64 12.66
CA ASP A 80 -1.40 16.53 11.64
C ASP A 80 -2.34 16.60 10.44
N GLN A 81 -3.42 17.30 10.62
CA GLN A 81 -4.39 17.55 9.56
C GLN A 81 -4.27 18.97 9.05
N PRO A 82 -4.60 19.22 7.78
CA PRO A 82 -5.09 18.25 6.79
C PRO A 82 -4.00 17.31 6.28
N TYR A 83 -4.40 16.12 5.83
CA TYR A 83 -3.50 15.22 5.14
C TYR A 83 -4.18 14.62 3.89
N ASN A 84 -3.38 14.22 2.92
CA ASN A 84 -3.92 13.58 1.71
C ASN A 84 -4.08 12.07 1.90
N LEU A 85 -5.03 11.52 1.17
CA LEU A 85 -5.19 10.08 1.01
C LEU A 85 -5.38 9.79 -0.47
N ALA A 86 -4.45 9.05 -1.05
CA ALA A 86 -4.48 8.72 -2.46
C ALA A 86 -4.82 7.24 -2.67
N MET A 87 -5.53 6.96 -3.76
CA MET A 87 -5.68 5.61 -4.27
C MET A 87 -4.62 5.41 -5.36
N VAL A 88 -3.71 4.48 -5.15
CA VAL A 88 -2.63 4.15 -6.06
C VAL A 88 -2.95 2.86 -6.78
N THR A 89 -2.92 2.88 -8.11
CA THR A 89 -3.06 1.69 -8.93
C THR A 89 -1.70 1.16 -9.30
N LEU A 90 -1.45 -0.12 -9.04
CA LEU A 90 -0.17 -0.76 -9.29
C LEU A 90 0.06 -0.96 -10.79
N ASP A 91 1.24 -0.59 -11.29
CA ASP A 91 1.55 -0.76 -12.71
C ASP A 91 1.66 -2.24 -13.11
N ALA A 92 2.18 -3.07 -12.22
CA ALA A 92 2.34 -4.50 -12.49
C ALA A 92 0.99 -5.23 -12.66
N ASP A 93 -0.06 -4.75 -12.00
CA ASP A 93 -1.41 -5.26 -12.17
C ASP A 93 -2.43 -4.18 -11.79
N LYS A 94 -3.10 -3.62 -12.78
CA LYS A 94 -4.02 -2.50 -12.61
C LYS A 94 -5.27 -2.83 -11.80
N ARG A 95 -5.48 -4.10 -11.46
CA ARG A 95 -6.58 -4.54 -10.58
C ARG A 95 -6.22 -4.38 -9.10
N VAL A 96 -4.96 -4.10 -8.78
CA VAL A 96 -4.48 -3.91 -7.42
C VAL A 96 -4.40 -2.43 -7.10
N ASN A 97 -5.02 -2.04 -5.98
CA ASN A 97 -5.00 -0.67 -5.50
C ASN A 97 -4.51 -0.62 -4.06
N PHE A 98 -3.79 0.45 -3.75
CA PHE A 98 -3.36 0.78 -2.39
C PHE A 98 -3.93 2.13 -1.98
N TYR A 99 -4.19 2.29 -0.70
CA TYR A 99 -4.54 3.59 -0.13
C TYR A 99 -3.37 4.07 0.72
N SER A 100 -2.91 5.28 0.46
CA SER A 100 -1.72 5.82 1.11
C SER A 100 -1.80 7.34 1.23
N ASN A 101 -1.27 7.88 2.31
CA ASN A 101 -0.86 9.26 2.28
C ASN A 101 0.39 9.37 1.40
N LEU A 102 0.64 10.55 0.86
CA LEU A 102 1.77 10.81 -0.03
C LEU A 102 2.80 11.68 0.69
N PRO A 103 3.80 11.08 1.36
CA PRO A 103 4.84 11.86 2.01
C PRO A 103 5.53 12.80 1.04
N GLY A 104 5.73 14.06 1.46
CA GLY A 104 6.38 15.07 0.64
C GLY A 104 5.47 15.80 -0.35
N THR A 105 4.20 15.40 -0.45
CA THR A 105 3.23 16.06 -1.33
C THR A 105 2.23 16.87 -0.50
N PRO A 106 2.08 18.19 -0.75
CA PRO A 106 1.10 18.98 -0.04
C PRO A 106 -0.32 18.44 -0.20
N PRO A 107 -1.17 18.49 0.85
CA PRO A 107 -2.48 17.83 0.83
C PRO A 107 -3.38 18.24 -0.33
N TYR A 108 -3.37 19.53 -0.69
CA TYR A 108 -4.24 20.08 -1.74
C TYR A 108 -3.61 20.10 -3.13
N LYS A 109 -2.41 19.55 -3.27
CA LYS A 109 -1.65 19.59 -4.53
C LYS A 109 -1.28 18.19 -5.02
N VAL A 110 -2.17 17.24 -4.85
CA VAL A 110 -1.93 15.87 -5.30
C VAL A 110 -2.08 15.82 -6.83
N PRO A 111 -1.02 15.41 -7.55
CA PRO A 111 -1.08 15.32 -9.01
C PRO A 111 -1.73 14.01 -9.46
N VAL A 112 -3.05 13.96 -9.53
CA VAL A 112 -3.80 12.78 -9.99
C VAL A 112 -3.32 12.40 -11.39
N GLY A 113 -3.06 11.10 -11.61
CA GLY A 113 -2.50 10.58 -12.84
C GLY A 113 -0.98 10.45 -12.83
N ALA A 114 -0.30 11.07 -11.88
CA ALA A 114 1.15 11.04 -11.82
C ALA A 114 1.68 9.66 -11.40
N ALA A 115 2.90 9.35 -11.86
CA ALA A 115 3.62 8.16 -11.45
C ALA A 115 4.05 8.27 -9.98
N VAL A 116 3.95 7.16 -9.27
CA VAL A 116 4.39 7.05 -7.88
C VAL A 116 5.26 5.81 -7.71
N GLU A 117 6.02 5.81 -6.65
CA GLU A 117 6.82 4.65 -6.25
C GLU A 117 6.60 4.36 -4.77
N VAL A 118 6.73 3.09 -4.40
CA VAL A 118 6.60 2.69 -3.00
C VAL A 118 7.75 3.30 -2.19
N ALA A 119 7.42 3.78 -0.99
CA ALA A 119 8.38 4.29 -0.01
C ALA A 119 8.16 3.54 1.29
N PHE A 120 9.21 3.42 2.10
CA PHE A 120 9.12 2.73 3.38
C PHE A 120 9.49 3.70 4.49
N GLU A 121 8.62 3.82 5.48
CA GLU A 121 8.81 4.71 6.61
C GLU A 121 9.01 3.90 7.88
N GLU A 122 10.04 4.24 8.64
CA GLU A 122 10.26 3.65 9.95
C GLU A 122 9.38 4.37 10.97
N VAL A 123 8.36 3.68 11.47
CA VAL A 123 7.38 4.24 12.41
C VAL A 123 7.72 3.95 13.87
N ALA A 124 8.62 3.00 14.09
CA ALA A 124 9.23 2.67 15.39
C ALA A 124 10.53 1.93 15.11
N PRO A 125 11.46 1.79 16.06
CA PRO A 125 12.73 1.11 15.81
C PRO A 125 12.53 -0.27 15.18
N GLY A 126 13.04 -0.47 13.97
CA GLY A 126 12.91 -1.71 13.21
C GLY A 126 11.53 -1.99 12.64
N GLN A 127 10.56 -1.09 12.78
CA GLN A 127 9.19 -1.26 12.29
C GLN A 127 8.95 -0.35 11.10
N LEU A 128 8.80 -0.92 9.93
CA LEU A 128 8.54 -0.18 8.69
C LEU A 128 7.09 -0.36 8.25
N ILE A 129 6.55 0.69 7.64
CA ILE A 129 5.29 0.61 6.87
C ILE A 129 5.59 0.99 5.43
N HIS A 130 4.72 0.56 4.53
CA HIS A 130 4.77 0.98 3.14
C HIS A 130 3.88 2.19 2.92
N GLU A 131 4.37 3.10 2.11
CA GLU A 131 3.66 4.28 1.65
C GLU A 131 3.99 4.48 0.18
N TRP A 132 3.43 5.52 -0.43
CA TRP A 132 3.71 5.84 -1.82
C TRP A 132 4.09 7.31 -1.91
N ARG A 133 5.02 7.62 -2.79
CA ARG A 133 5.43 9.00 -3.03
C ARG A 133 5.44 9.28 -4.53
N VAL A 134 5.22 10.55 -4.89
CA VAL A 134 5.29 10.96 -6.28
C VAL A 134 6.71 10.75 -6.78
N ALA A 135 6.85 10.08 -7.93
CA ALA A 135 8.14 9.81 -8.54
C ALA A 135 8.77 11.10 -9.07
N ALA A 136 10.08 11.19 -8.93
CA ALA A 136 10.81 12.36 -9.41
C ALA A 136 10.86 12.42 -10.94
#